data_a531f6b83d21cffd33336cc5828e156a
#
_entry.id   a531f6b83d21cffd33336cc5828e156a
#
_cell.length_a   1.000
_cell.length_b   1.000
_cell.length_c   1.000
_cell.angle_alpha   90.00
_cell.angle_beta   90.00
_cell.angle_gamma   90.00
#
_symmetry.space_group_name_H-M   'P 1'
#
loop_
_entity.id
_entity.type
_entity.pdbx_description
1 polymer ?
#
loop_
_entity_poly.entity_id
_entity_poly.type
_entity_poly.pdbx_seq_one_letter_code
_entity_poly.pdbx_strand_id
1 'polypeptide(L)'
;MPQPLVLARGFMLSSSTGCTMPPRRDLKKILIIGSGPITIGQAAEFDYSGTQAVKALRGAGYRVVLVNSNPATIMTDPELAERTYIEPLDLEHLEGILAREAPDALLPTLGGQTGLNLAMALYEEGILQKYGVELIGAKAEAIRKGEDREAFQEAMRRIDLEVPRGQLVGSVEEGLHFAREVGFPVVVRPSFTLGGTGGGIAHDEAELVEVLSRGLTLSPVHTALVEESVLGWKEFELEVMRDHADTVVIITSIENVDPMGVHTGDSITVAPAQTLSDVEYQRMRDAAKAIIREIGVETGENNIQVAVDPKTGRPVVIEKNPRVSRGRALACKATGSMRSDRVVKPRM
;
A
#
# COMPACT_ATOMS: atom_id res chain seq x y z
N MET A 1 -37.42 14.05 -40.07
CA MET A 1 -37.24 12.64 -39.64
C MET A 1 -35.90 12.52 -38.97
N PRO A 2 -35.81 12.30 -37.67
CA PRO A 2 -34.52 12.09 -37.02
C PRO A 2 -34.11 10.62 -37.17
N GLN A 3 -32.82 10.41 -37.51
CA GLN A 3 -32.20 9.09 -37.56
C GLN A 3 -32.02 8.52 -36.16
N PRO A 4 -32.12 7.20 -35.94
CA PRO A 4 -32.01 6.59 -34.66
C PRO A 4 -30.53 6.47 -34.23
N LEU A 5 -30.33 6.78 -32.95
CA LEU A 5 -29.10 6.56 -32.18
C LEU A 5 -28.66 5.09 -32.31
N VAL A 6 -27.47 4.87 -32.81
CA VAL A 6 -26.83 3.54 -32.76
C VAL A 6 -26.41 3.27 -31.33
N LEU A 7 -27.20 2.47 -30.63
CA LEU A 7 -26.84 1.87 -29.35
C LEU A 7 -25.61 0.98 -29.56
N ALA A 8 -24.50 1.36 -28.92
CA ALA A 8 -23.36 0.51 -28.78
C ALA A 8 -23.78 -0.82 -28.15
N ARG A 9 -23.68 -1.89 -28.93
CA ARG A 9 -23.88 -3.25 -28.44
C ARG A 9 -22.93 -3.50 -27.30
N GLY A 10 -23.46 -3.60 -26.10
CA GLY A 10 -22.74 -4.08 -24.94
C GLY A 10 -22.06 -5.41 -25.28
N PHE A 11 -20.77 -5.44 -25.12
CA PHE A 11 -20.01 -6.67 -25.08
C PHE A 11 -20.46 -7.44 -23.84
N MET A 12 -21.50 -8.25 -24.01
CA MET A 12 -21.79 -9.30 -23.04
C MET A 12 -20.58 -10.24 -23.07
N LEU A 13 -19.68 -10.05 -22.14
CA LEU A 13 -18.75 -11.10 -21.77
C LEU A 13 -19.62 -12.27 -21.28
N SER A 14 -19.83 -13.22 -22.18
CA SER A 14 -20.32 -14.54 -21.87
C SER A 14 -19.63 -14.98 -20.59
N SER A 15 -20.39 -15.53 -19.66
CA SER A 15 -19.89 -16.30 -18.53
C SER A 15 -19.17 -17.55 -19.06
N SER A 16 -18.06 -17.32 -19.76
CA SER A 16 -17.12 -18.37 -20.10
C SER A 16 -16.59 -18.88 -18.78
N THR A 17 -16.73 -20.14 -18.54
CA THR A 17 -16.05 -21.00 -17.59
C THR A 17 -14.69 -20.40 -17.25
N GLY A 18 -14.70 -19.52 -16.23
CA GLY A 18 -13.52 -18.81 -15.81
C GLY A 18 -12.48 -19.83 -15.44
N CYS A 19 -11.28 -19.68 -15.96
CA CYS A 19 -10.11 -20.38 -15.49
C CYS A 19 -9.95 -20.02 -14.01
N THR A 20 -10.69 -20.67 -13.14
CA THR A 20 -10.58 -20.55 -11.69
C THR A 20 -9.28 -21.25 -11.33
N MET A 21 -8.30 -20.48 -10.92
CA MET A 21 -7.07 -21.04 -10.37
C MET A 21 -7.42 -21.90 -9.16
N PRO A 22 -6.85 -23.10 -9.03
CA PRO A 22 -7.17 -23.96 -7.91
C PRO A 22 -6.74 -23.29 -6.61
N PRO A 23 -7.60 -23.28 -5.57
CA PRO A 23 -7.22 -22.77 -4.27
C PRO A 23 -6.08 -23.58 -3.66
N ARG A 24 -5.25 -22.97 -2.80
CA ARG A 24 -4.23 -23.66 -2.00
C ARG A 24 -4.92 -24.71 -1.10
N ARG A 25 -4.75 -25.98 -1.43
CA ARG A 25 -5.40 -27.09 -0.71
C ARG A 25 -4.73 -27.41 0.63
N ASP A 26 -3.51 -26.96 0.82
CA ASP A 26 -2.73 -27.06 2.04
C ASP A 26 -3.20 -26.09 3.13
N LEU A 27 -3.82 -24.96 2.76
CA LEU A 27 -4.43 -24.01 3.68
C LEU A 27 -5.92 -24.33 3.86
N LYS A 28 -6.39 -24.27 5.09
CA LYS A 28 -7.81 -24.48 5.46
C LYS A 28 -8.38 -23.30 6.21
N LYS A 29 -7.59 -22.73 7.12
CA LYS A 29 -8.01 -21.63 8.00
C LYS A 29 -7.06 -20.45 7.88
N ILE A 30 -7.61 -19.27 7.64
CA ILE A 30 -6.86 -18.03 7.46
C ILE A 30 -7.30 -17.01 8.50
N LEU A 31 -6.34 -16.41 9.21
CA LEU A 31 -6.56 -15.28 10.08
C LEU A 31 -6.35 -13.98 9.31
N ILE A 32 -7.28 -13.04 9.46
CA ILE A 32 -7.18 -11.67 8.93
C ILE A 32 -7.07 -10.71 10.11
N ILE A 33 -6.10 -9.81 10.07
CA ILE A 33 -6.00 -8.69 11.01
C ILE A 33 -6.67 -7.47 10.38
N GLY A 34 -7.60 -6.85 11.10
CA GLY A 34 -8.21 -5.59 10.74
C GLY A 34 -7.32 -4.38 11.03
N SER A 35 -7.80 -3.19 10.69
CA SER A 35 -7.03 -1.94 10.80
C SER A 35 -7.19 -1.24 12.15
N GLY A 36 -8.00 -1.77 13.06
CA GLY A 36 -8.31 -1.09 14.31
C GLY A 36 -9.28 0.06 14.13
N PRO A 37 -9.15 1.13 14.93
CA PRO A 37 -9.94 2.34 14.78
C PRO A 37 -9.70 2.99 13.41
N ILE A 38 -10.79 3.26 12.69
CA ILE A 38 -10.72 3.84 11.34
C ILE A 38 -10.97 5.33 11.43
N THR A 39 -10.08 6.14 10.87
CA THR A 39 -10.31 7.56 10.65
C THR A 39 -11.20 7.79 9.44
N ILE A 40 -11.82 8.96 9.36
CA ILE A 40 -12.65 9.34 8.19
C ILE A 40 -11.80 9.20 6.91
N GLY A 41 -12.38 8.58 5.89
CA GLY A 41 -11.73 8.31 4.60
C GLY A 41 -11.05 6.95 4.49
N GLN A 42 -10.71 6.28 5.58
CA GLN A 42 -10.06 4.95 5.57
C GLN A 42 -11.04 3.77 5.47
N ALA A 43 -12.34 4.00 5.65
CA ALA A 43 -13.35 2.94 5.62
C ALA A 43 -13.38 2.19 4.28
N ALA A 44 -13.29 2.91 3.16
CA ALA A 44 -13.27 2.31 1.82
C ALA A 44 -11.97 1.52 1.57
N GLU A 45 -10.86 1.92 2.18
CA GLU A 45 -9.58 1.28 2.03
C GLU A 45 -9.51 -0.06 2.77
N PHE A 46 -9.84 -0.07 4.05
CA PHE A 46 -9.63 -1.23 4.91
C PHE A 46 -10.89 -2.02 5.17
N ASP A 47 -11.97 -1.38 5.57
CA ASP A 47 -13.22 -2.07 5.90
C ASP A 47 -13.84 -2.72 4.67
N TYR A 48 -13.95 -1.98 3.57
CA TYR A 48 -14.42 -2.53 2.29
C TYR A 48 -13.50 -3.67 1.80
N SER A 49 -12.20 -3.45 1.78
CA SER A 49 -11.23 -4.43 1.27
C SER A 49 -11.19 -5.67 2.13
N GLY A 50 -11.20 -5.53 3.46
CA GLY A 50 -11.28 -6.64 4.40
C GLY A 50 -12.56 -7.45 4.23
N THR A 51 -13.70 -6.77 4.12
CA THR A 51 -15.00 -7.42 3.87
C THR A 51 -14.98 -8.22 2.56
N GLN A 52 -14.45 -7.66 1.47
CA GLN A 52 -14.36 -8.36 0.18
C GLN A 52 -13.43 -9.56 0.24
N ALA A 53 -12.31 -9.45 0.96
CA ALA A 53 -11.39 -10.58 1.14
C ALA A 53 -12.02 -11.72 1.95
N VAL A 54 -12.74 -11.42 3.03
CA VAL A 54 -13.49 -12.45 3.79
C VAL A 54 -14.47 -13.18 2.87
N LYS A 55 -15.25 -12.44 2.07
CA LYS A 55 -16.19 -13.03 1.11
C LYS A 55 -15.49 -13.91 0.06
N ALA A 56 -14.38 -13.43 -0.48
CA ALA A 56 -13.61 -14.16 -1.48
C ALA A 56 -13.00 -15.45 -0.93
N LEU A 57 -12.39 -15.38 0.27
CA LEU A 57 -11.81 -16.54 0.94
C LEU A 57 -12.86 -17.60 1.27
N ARG A 58 -13.99 -17.18 1.85
CA ARG A 58 -15.10 -18.10 2.12
C ARG A 58 -15.67 -18.71 0.84
N GLY A 59 -15.84 -17.90 -0.22
CA GLY A 59 -16.25 -18.38 -1.52
C GLY A 59 -15.27 -19.37 -2.16
N ALA A 60 -13.99 -19.30 -1.79
CA ALA A 60 -12.95 -20.26 -2.20
C ALA A 60 -12.88 -21.51 -1.30
N GLY A 61 -13.70 -21.58 -0.24
CA GLY A 61 -13.80 -22.73 0.65
C GLY A 61 -12.90 -22.67 1.89
N TYR A 62 -12.25 -21.53 2.15
CA TYR A 62 -11.44 -21.35 3.37
C TYR A 62 -12.31 -20.99 4.57
N ARG A 63 -11.88 -21.42 5.74
CA ARG A 63 -12.38 -20.93 7.02
C ARG A 63 -11.67 -19.63 7.34
N VAL A 64 -12.42 -18.59 7.67
CA VAL A 64 -11.87 -17.27 7.93
C VAL A 64 -12.12 -16.86 9.37
N VAL A 65 -11.04 -16.52 10.07
CA VAL A 65 -11.06 -15.88 11.37
C VAL A 65 -10.66 -14.42 11.17
N LEU A 66 -11.39 -13.52 11.79
CA LEU A 66 -11.11 -12.08 11.74
C LEU A 66 -10.86 -11.56 13.16
N VAL A 67 -9.86 -10.69 13.30
CA VAL A 67 -9.65 -9.89 14.51
C VAL A 67 -9.63 -8.41 14.17
N ASN A 68 -10.39 -7.61 14.90
CA ASN A 68 -10.36 -6.15 14.81
C ASN A 68 -10.78 -5.55 16.14
N SER A 69 -10.21 -4.41 16.53
CA SER A 69 -10.58 -3.74 17.77
C SER A 69 -11.83 -2.85 17.64
N ASN A 70 -12.26 -2.55 16.40
CA ASN A 70 -13.43 -1.73 16.15
C ASN A 70 -14.65 -2.60 15.80
N PRO A 71 -15.68 -2.63 16.67
CA PRO A 71 -16.90 -3.41 16.42
C PRO A 71 -17.83 -2.77 15.38
N ALA A 72 -17.63 -1.49 15.04
CA ALA A 72 -18.52 -0.73 14.17
C ALA A 72 -18.08 -0.75 12.69
N THR A 73 -17.41 -1.79 12.25
CA THR A 73 -16.98 -1.98 10.86
C THR A 73 -17.82 -3.05 10.17
N ILE A 74 -17.95 -2.98 8.84
CA ILE A 74 -18.65 -3.99 8.05
C ILE A 74 -17.92 -5.34 8.16
N MET A 75 -16.58 -5.33 8.16
CA MET A 75 -15.79 -6.55 8.26
C MET A 75 -16.01 -7.32 9.56
N THR A 76 -16.42 -6.65 10.64
CA THR A 76 -16.69 -7.27 11.93
C THR A 76 -18.13 -7.79 12.08
N ASP A 77 -18.95 -7.69 11.03
CA ASP A 77 -20.27 -8.32 11.02
C ASP A 77 -20.15 -9.82 11.33
N PRO A 78 -20.89 -10.32 12.34
CA PRO A 78 -20.81 -11.73 12.77
C PRO A 78 -21.10 -12.76 11.67
N GLU A 79 -21.83 -12.38 10.63
CA GLU A 79 -22.17 -13.30 9.52
C GLU A 79 -21.07 -13.40 8.46
N LEU A 80 -20.09 -12.48 8.48
CA LEU A 80 -19.06 -12.42 7.44
C LEU A 80 -17.97 -13.48 7.63
N ALA A 81 -17.33 -13.54 8.77
CA ALA A 81 -16.28 -14.52 9.08
C ALA A 81 -16.87 -15.74 9.80
N GLU A 82 -16.13 -16.83 9.87
CA GLU A 82 -16.53 -17.99 10.70
C GLU A 82 -16.44 -17.63 12.19
N ARG A 83 -15.43 -16.84 12.55
CA ARG A 83 -15.28 -16.22 13.86
C ARG A 83 -14.73 -14.82 13.74
N THR A 84 -15.29 -13.91 14.52
CA THR A 84 -14.85 -12.52 14.63
C THR A 84 -14.47 -12.25 16.08
N TYR A 85 -13.24 -11.80 16.29
CA TYR A 85 -12.71 -11.34 17.56
C TYR A 85 -12.73 -9.82 17.61
N ILE A 86 -13.41 -9.27 18.60
CA ILE A 86 -13.39 -7.84 18.92
C ILE A 86 -12.45 -7.68 20.11
N GLU A 87 -11.16 -7.60 19.82
CA GLU A 87 -10.09 -7.61 20.81
C GLU A 87 -9.06 -6.52 20.48
N PRO A 88 -8.28 -6.07 21.47
CA PRO A 88 -7.15 -5.20 21.22
C PRO A 88 -6.20 -5.78 20.16
N LEU A 89 -5.67 -4.91 19.31
CA LEU A 89 -4.70 -5.28 18.28
C LEU A 89 -3.29 -5.14 18.86
N ASP A 90 -2.88 -6.09 19.68
CA ASP A 90 -1.56 -6.21 20.28
C ASP A 90 -1.05 -7.67 20.20
N LEU A 91 0.20 -7.89 20.59
CA LEU A 91 0.84 -9.20 20.47
C LEU A 91 0.20 -10.25 21.39
N GLU A 92 -0.17 -9.88 22.62
CA GLU A 92 -0.71 -10.79 23.61
C GLU A 92 -2.05 -11.38 23.16
N HIS A 93 -2.99 -10.50 22.74
CA HIS A 93 -4.30 -10.93 22.26
C HIS A 93 -4.19 -11.73 20.96
N LEU A 94 -3.32 -11.29 20.03
CA LEU A 94 -3.10 -12.01 18.77
C LEU A 94 -2.48 -13.39 19.02
N GLU A 95 -1.50 -13.52 19.89
CA GLU A 95 -0.93 -14.82 20.25
C GLU A 95 -1.99 -15.74 20.87
N GLY A 96 -2.85 -15.22 21.75
CA GLY A 96 -3.97 -15.95 22.32
C GLY A 96 -4.95 -16.46 21.27
N ILE A 97 -5.23 -15.65 20.23
CA ILE A 97 -6.08 -16.04 19.11
C ILE A 97 -5.38 -17.10 18.23
N LEU A 98 -4.10 -16.94 17.94
CA LEU A 98 -3.30 -17.91 17.19
C LEU A 98 -3.29 -19.28 17.88
N ALA A 99 -3.07 -19.30 19.22
CA ALA A 99 -3.10 -20.53 20.02
C ALA A 99 -4.48 -21.23 20.01
N ARG A 100 -5.56 -20.44 20.06
CA ARG A 100 -6.93 -20.96 20.11
C ARG A 100 -7.43 -21.45 18.76
N GLU A 101 -7.17 -20.67 17.70
CA GLU A 101 -7.70 -20.91 16.37
C GLU A 101 -6.80 -21.79 15.51
N ALA A 102 -5.51 -21.85 15.80
CA ALA A 102 -4.51 -22.58 15.02
C ALA A 102 -4.73 -22.37 13.49
N PRO A 103 -4.67 -21.12 12.98
CA PRO A 103 -4.81 -20.87 11.56
C PRO A 103 -3.57 -21.36 10.81
N ASP A 104 -3.75 -21.79 9.55
CA ASP A 104 -2.63 -22.18 8.69
C ASP A 104 -1.86 -20.96 8.17
N ALA A 105 -2.57 -19.84 8.02
CA ALA A 105 -1.97 -18.61 7.47
C ALA A 105 -2.54 -17.33 8.11
N LEU A 106 -1.72 -16.28 8.07
CA LEU A 106 -2.05 -14.91 8.45
C LEU A 106 -2.02 -13.99 7.23
N LEU A 107 -3.10 -13.25 7.00
CA LEU A 107 -3.24 -12.24 5.95
C LEU A 107 -3.33 -10.83 6.55
N PRO A 108 -2.21 -10.08 6.64
CA PRO A 108 -2.18 -8.78 7.30
C PRO A 108 -2.47 -7.60 6.36
N THR A 109 -2.35 -7.81 5.04
CA THR A 109 -2.32 -6.72 4.04
C THR A 109 -3.63 -5.94 3.91
N LEU A 110 -4.67 -6.36 4.61
CA LEU A 110 -6.00 -5.74 4.63
C LEU A 110 -6.23 -4.85 5.86
N GLY A 111 -5.33 -4.93 6.85
CA GLY A 111 -5.41 -4.17 8.10
C GLY A 111 -4.61 -2.86 8.09
N GLY A 112 -4.25 -2.35 6.90
CA GLY A 112 -3.43 -1.14 6.80
C GLY A 112 -2.08 -1.29 7.49
N GLN A 113 -1.52 -0.17 7.93
CA GLN A 113 -0.23 -0.15 8.62
C GLN A 113 -0.29 -0.93 9.95
N THR A 114 -1.41 -0.86 10.67
CA THR A 114 -1.59 -1.61 11.93
C THR A 114 -1.44 -3.11 11.70
N GLY A 115 -2.09 -3.65 10.67
CA GLY A 115 -1.99 -5.08 10.34
C GLY A 115 -0.58 -5.49 9.93
N LEU A 116 0.12 -4.67 9.13
CA LEU A 116 1.49 -4.95 8.72
C LEU A 116 2.47 -4.90 9.90
N ASN A 117 2.40 -3.87 10.74
CA ASN A 117 3.27 -3.73 11.92
C ASN A 117 3.11 -4.90 12.89
N LEU A 118 1.86 -5.31 13.15
CA LEU A 118 1.58 -6.46 14.02
C LEU A 118 2.07 -7.77 13.42
N ALA A 119 1.92 -7.97 12.12
CA ALA A 119 2.42 -9.16 11.45
C ALA A 119 3.96 -9.23 11.50
N MET A 120 4.64 -8.08 11.34
CA MET A 120 6.09 -8.00 11.48
C MET A 120 6.52 -8.30 12.92
N ALA A 121 5.86 -7.72 13.92
CA ALA A 121 6.16 -7.99 15.32
C ALA A 121 5.93 -9.49 15.68
N LEU A 122 4.83 -10.10 15.24
CA LEU A 122 4.58 -11.53 15.41
C LEU A 122 5.65 -12.41 14.74
N TYR A 123 6.17 -11.97 13.59
CA TYR A 123 7.24 -12.66 12.88
C TYR A 123 8.58 -12.53 13.60
N GLU A 124 8.95 -11.32 14.02
CA GLU A 124 10.23 -11.02 14.69
C GLU A 124 10.34 -11.66 16.08
N GLU A 125 9.25 -11.72 16.82
CA GLU A 125 9.16 -12.43 18.11
C GLU A 125 9.07 -13.97 17.95
N GLY A 126 9.08 -14.49 16.73
CA GLY A 126 9.00 -15.94 16.47
C GLY A 126 7.65 -16.56 16.75
N ILE A 127 6.61 -15.76 17.00
CA ILE A 127 5.27 -16.26 17.33
C ILE A 127 4.65 -17.00 16.15
N LEU A 128 4.79 -16.50 14.93
CA LEU A 128 4.28 -17.19 13.73
C LEU A 128 4.92 -18.57 13.56
N GLN A 129 6.23 -18.69 13.77
CA GLN A 129 6.96 -19.96 13.71
C GLN A 129 6.53 -20.92 14.81
N LYS A 130 6.32 -20.41 16.03
CA LYS A 130 5.86 -21.19 17.18
C LYS A 130 4.53 -21.92 16.91
N TYR A 131 3.61 -21.28 16.19
CA TYR A 131 2.30 -21.82 15.86
C TYR A 131 2.20 -22.39 14.43
N GLY A 132 3.30 -22.37 13.65
CA GLY A 132 3.33 -22.89 12.29
C GLY A 132 2.47 -22.11 11.31
N VAL A 133 2.32 -20.80 11.51
CA VAL A 133 1.46 -19.92 10.72
C VAL A 133 2.25 -19.27 9.58
N GLU A 134 1.80 -19.46 8.35
CA GLU A 134 2.40 -18.85 7.16
C GLU A 134 1.92 -17.41 6.99
N LEU A 135 2.84 -16.48 6.71
CA LEU A 135 2.50 -15.11 6.33
C LEU A 135 2.20 -15.04 4.83
N ILE A 136 0.95 -14.72 4.47
CA ILE A 136 0.48 -14.65 3.07
C ILE A 136 0.11 -13.22 2.68
N GLY A 137 0.02 -12.96 1.37
CA GLY A 137 -0.23 -11.62 0.82
C GLY A 137 1.05 -10.80 0.63
N ALA A 138 1.89 -10.72 1.66
CA ALA A 138 3.24 -10.18 1.59
C ALA A 138 4.11 -10.88 2.63
N LYS A 139 5.30 -11.33 2.23
CA LYS A 139 6.29 -11.92 3.13
C LYS A 139 6.95 -10.84 3.98
N ALA A 140 7.48 -11.19 5.15
CA ALA A 140 8.13 -10.26 6.07
C ALA A 140 9.26 -9.43 5.40
N GLU A 141 10.06 -10.06 4.54
CA GLU A 141 11.11 -9.36 3.80
C GLU A 141 10.53 -8.31 2.83
N ALA A 142 9.45 -8.64 2.13
CA ALA A 142 8.79 -7.71 1.21
C ALA A 142 8.11 -6.55 1.96
N ILE A 143 7.56 -6.81 3.14
CA ILE A 143 7.01 -5.76 4.02
C ILE A 143 8.15 -4.84 4.46
N ARG A 144 9.25 -5.38 4.97
CA ARG A 144 10.41 -4.58 5.41
C ARG A 144 10.98 -3.72 4.28
N LYS A 145 11.23 -4.30 3.11
CA LYS A 145 11.71 -3.53 1.94
C LYS A 145 10.73 -2.44 1.47
N GLY A 146 9.43 -2.66 1.63
CA GLY A 146 8.42 -1.69 1.22
C GLY A 146 8.17 -0.57 2.23
N GLU A 147 8.40 -0.84 3.52
CA GLU A 147 8.09 0.09 4.62
C GLU A 147 9.33 0.82 5.13
N ASP A 148 10.50 0.18 5.06
CA ASP A 148 11.77 0.82 5.40
C ASP A 148 12.23 1.71 4.25
N ARG A 149 12.36 3.01 4.53
CA ARG A 149 12.64 4.02 3.51
C ARG A 149 14.02 3.86 2.88
N GLU A 150 15.03 3.54 3.68
CA GLU A 150 16.40 3.35 3.19
C GLU A 150 16.47 2.09 2.31
N ALA A 151 15.91 0.99 2.77
CA ALA A 151 15.82 -0.24 2.01
C ALA A 151 15.02 -0.06 0.70
N PHE A 152 13.95 0.74 0.73
CA PHE A 152 13.19 1.09 -0.45
C PHE A 152 14.01 1.93 -1.45
N GLN A 153 14.67 2.97 -0.99
CA GLN A 153 15.52 3.80 -1.86
C GLN A 153 16.65 2.98 -2.49
N GLU A 154 17.29 2.10 -1.72
CA GLU A 154 18.31 1.21 -2.24
C GLU A 154 17.74 0.22 -3.25
N ALA A 155 16.57 -0.34 -3.01
CA ALA A 155 15.88 -1.19 -3.96
C ALA A 155 15.58 -0.46 -5.28
N MET A 156 15.13 0.79 -5.22
CA MET A 156 14.86 1.59 -6.43
C MET A 156 16.15 1.89 -7.21
N ARG A 157 17.25 2.22 -6.52
CA ARG A 157 18.56 2.42 -7.17
C ARG A 157 19.06 1.17 -7.91
N ARG A 158 18.82 -0.04 -7.33
CA ARG A 158 19.22 -1.31 -7.98
C ARG A 158 18.52 -1.58 -9.31
N ILE A 159 17.33 -1.04 -9.49
CA ILE A 159 16.55 -1.18 -10.73
C ILE A 159 16.54 0.10 -11.58
N ASP A 160 17.45 1.02 -11.30
CA ASP A 160 17.66 2.28 -12.03
C ASP A 160 16.40 3.17 -12.09
N LEU A 161 15.65 3.22 -10.98
CA LEU A 161 14.50 4.09 -10.84
C LEU A 161 14.80 5.25 -9.89
N GLU A 162 14.34 6.43 -10.27
CA GLU A 162 14.50 7.63 -9.47
C GLU A 162 13.49 7.69 -8.32
N VAL A 163 13.98 8.11 -7.17
CA VAL A 163 13.21 8.54 -5.99
C VAL A 163 13.54 10.00 -5.69
N PRO A 164 12.74 10.72 -4.91
CA PRO A 164 13.14 12.05 -4.44
C PRO A 164 14.54 11.97 -3.81
N ARG A 165 15.41 12.89 -4.20
CA ARG A 165 16.76 12.94 -3.60
C ARG A 165 16.64 13.24 -2.12
N GLY A 166 17.36 12.50 -1.28
CA GLY A 166 17.30 12.66 0.16
C GLY A 166 18.62 12.33 0.82
N GLN A 167 18.89 13.00 1.93
CA GLN A 167 20.07 12.78 2.77
C GLN A 167 19.66 12.74 4.24
N LEU A 168 20.11 11.70 4.95
CA LEU A 168 20.03 11.65 6.40
C LEU A 168 21.09 12.60 6.97
N VAL A 169 20.65 13.51 7.83
CA VAL A 169 21.51 14.55 8.41
C VAL A 169 21.44 14.53 9.94
N GLY A 170 22.57 14.81 10.60
CA GLY A 170 22.70 14.93 12.04
C GLY A 170 22.88 16.38 12.52
N SER A 171 22.97 17.33 11.60
CA SER A 171 23.15 18.75 11.91
C SER A 171 22.40 19.65 10.95
N VAL A 172 22.18 20.90 11.35
CA VAL A 172 21.57 21.93 10.51
C VAL A 172 22.47 22.28 9.35
N GLU A 173 23.78 22.31 9.54
CA GLU A 173 24.77 22.61 8.51
C GLU A 173 24.72 21.59 7.37
N GLU A 174 24.65 20.30 7.69
CA GLU A 174 24.50 19.22 6.69
C GLU A 174 23.20 19.39 5.90
N GLY A 175 22.09 19.70 6.58
CA GLY A 175 20.80 19.93 5.95
C GLY A 175 20.81 21.14 5.01
N LEU A 176 21.43 22.25 5.40
CA LEU A 176 21.58 23.43 4.55
C LEU A 176 22.45 23.14 3.32
N HIS A 177 23.53 22.38 3.50
CA HIS A 177 24.39 21.98 2.40
C HIS A 177 23.62 21.18 1.36
N PHE A 178 22.91 20.16 1.78
CA PHE A 178 22.07 19.33 0.91
C PHE A 178 20.96 20.14 0.23
N ALA A 179 20.26 21.01 0.99
CA ALA A 179 19.18 21.83 0.41
C ALA A 179 19.66 22.80 -0.67
N ARG A 180 20.88 23.35 -0.53
CA ARG A 180 21.50 24.19 -1.58
C ARG A 180 21.80 23.40 -2.85
N GLU A 181 22.11 22.12 -2.72
CA GLU A 181 22.39 21.22 -3.84
C GLU A 181 21.11 20.84 -4.60
N VAL A 182 20.03 20.49 -3.86
CA VAL A 182 18.77 20.00 -4.46
C VAL A 182 17.80 21.12 -4.81
N GLY A 183 17.94 22.29 -4.18
CA GLY A 183 17.01 23.43 -4.30
C GLY A 183 15.84 23.34 -3.31
N PHE A 184 15.12 24.46 -3.16
CA PHE A 184 13.93 24.56 -2.34
C PHE A 184 12.66 24.44 -3.20
N PRO A 185 11.52 23.98 -2.59
CA PRO A 185 11.35 23.56 -1.20
C PRO A 185 11.97 22.19 -0.91
N VAL A 186 12.26 21.91 0.37
CA VAL A 186 12.68 20.61 0.87
C VAL A 186 11.74 20.11 1.96
N VAL A 187 11.65 18.80 2.14
CA VAL A 187 10.86 18.15 3.19
C VAL A 187 11.80 17.65 4.27
N VAL A 188 11.49 17.96 5.52
CA VAL A 188 12.23 17.46 6.70
C VAL A 188 11.38 16.40 7.40
N ARG A 189 11.98 15.24 7.65
CA ARG A 189 11.34 14.12 8.35
C ARG A 189 12.26 13.62 9.47
N PRO A 190 11.98 13.95 10.74
CA PRO A 190 12.75 13.44 11.86
C PRO A 190 12.68 11.92 11.93
N SER A 191 13.81 11.28 12.25
CA SER A 191 13.88 9.82 12.39
C SER A 191 13.15 9.36 13.65
N PHE A 192 12.42 8.24 13.54
CA PHE A 192 11.72 7.57 14.64
C PHE A 192 10.69 8.43 15.39
N THR A 193 10.08 9.42 14.73
CA THR A 193 8.96 10.17 15.29
C THR A 193 7.63 9.61 14.78
N LEU A 194 6.60 9.63 15.63
CA LEU A 194 5.26 9.15 15.28
C LEU A 194 4.46 10.23 14.57
N GLY A 195 3.73 9.84 13.50
CA GLY A 195 2.74 10.69 12.86
C GLY A 195 3.29 11.98 12.22
N GLY A 196 4.56 11.99 11.81
CA GLY A 196 5.18 13.17 11.18
C GLY A 196 5.53 14.29 12.16
N THR A 197 5.49 14.02 13.47
CA THR A 197 5.81 15.01 14.51
C THR A 197 7.21 15.59 14.32
N GLY A 198 7.30 16.92 14.32
CA GLY A 198 8.55 17.67 14.15
C GLY A 198 9.03 17.79 12.70
N GLY A 199 8.36 17.13 11.74
CA GLY A 199 8.61 17.30 10.32
C GLY A 199 7.95 18.55 9.75
N GLY A 200 8.26 18.88 8.51
CA GLY A 200 7.68 20.01 7.79
C GLY A 200 8.30 20.21 6.42
N ILE A 201 7.77 21.17 5.71
CA ILE A 201 8.31 21.66 4.44
C ILE A 201 9.00 22.98 4.71
N ALA A 202 10.20 23.16 4.14
CA ALA A 202 10.94 24.40 4.20
C ALA A 202 11.07 24.99 2.79
N HIS A 203 10.66 26.24 2.63
CA HIS A 203 10.69 26.94 1.34
C HIS A 203 11.96 27.77 1.14
N ASP A 204 12.71 27.98 2.20
CA ASP A 204 13.99 28.70 2.20
C ASP A 204 14.91 28.21 3.33
N GLU A 205 16.12 28.79 3.39
CA GLU A 205 17.13 28.43 4.40
C GLU A 205 16.67 28.75 5.84
N ALA A 206 15.92 29.84 6.04
CA ALA A 206 15.49 30.24 7.37
C ALA A 206 14.43 29.27 7.93
N GLU A 207 13.46 28.89 7.12
CA GLU A 207 12.46 27.86 7.46
C GLU A 207 13.14 26.51 7.70
N LEU A 208 14.14 26.15 6.88
CA LEU A 208 14.88 24.90 7.06
C LEU A 208 15.59 24.85 8.40
N VAL A 209 16.27 25.92 8.80
CA VAL A 209 16.95 25.99 10.11
C VAL A 209 15.95 25.74 11.25
N GLU A 210 14.77 26.38 11.19
CA GLU A 210 13.74 26.22 12.23
C GLU A 210 13.21 24.79 12.28
N VAL A 211 12.73 24.27 11.12
CA VAL A 211 12.10 22.96 11.04
C VAL A 211 13.10 21.85 11.39
N LEU A 212 14.33 21.94 10.86
CA LEU A 212 15.35 20.93 11.07
C LEU A 212 15.87 20.93 12.53
N SER A 213 16.09 22.10 13.14
CA SER A 213 16.48 22.19 14.56
C SER A 213 15.45 21.53 15.46
N ARG A 214 14.17 21.81 15.22
CA ARG A 214 13.06 21.17 15.94
C ARG A 214 13.02 19.68 15.69
N GLY A 215 13.17 19.25 14.44
CA GLY A 215 13.17 17.85 14.04
C GLY A 215 14.28 17.05 14.68
N LEU A 216 15.51 17.55 14.66
CA LEU A 216 16.68 16.91 15.29
C LEU A 216 16.51 16.77 16.82
N THR A 217 15.90 17.80 17.46
CA THR A 217 15.62 17.76 18.90
C THR A 217 14.58 16.72 19.27
N LEU A 218 13.55 16.54 18.43
CA LEU A 218 12.45 15.60 18.68
C LEU A 218 12.80 14.15 18.28
N SER A 219 13.80 13.97 17.43
CA SER A 219 14.27 12.63 17.04
C SER A 219 15.05 11.99 18.19
N PRO A 220 14.67 10.78 18.65
CA PRO A 220 15.41 10.07 19.71
C PRO A 220 16.89 9.78 19.36
N VAL A 221 17.21 9.75 18.08
CA VAL A 221 18.55 9.48 17.56
C VAL A 221 19.22 10.74 16.99
N HIS A 222 18.58 11.92 17.16
CA HIS A 222 19.07 13.22 16.70
C HIS A 222 19.43 13.26 15.22
N THR A 223 18.66 12.56 14.38
CA THR A 223 18.79 12.59 12.91
C THR A 223 17.46 12.93 12.24
N ALA A 224 17.54 13.52 11.07
CA ALA A 224 16.39 13.79 10.21
C ALA A 224 16.75 13.52 8.74
N LEU A 225 15.79 13.06 7.97
CA LEU A 225 15.91 12.97 6.53
C LEU A 225 15.48 14.31 5.93
N VAL A 226 16.33 14.92 5.13
CA VAL A 226 16.02 16.08 4.30
C VAL A 226 15.89 15.61 2.87
N GLU A 227 14.76 15.91 2.23
CA GLU A 227 14.43 15.42 0.89
C GLU A 227 14.01 16.53 -0.06
N GLU A 228 14.30 16.32 -1.35
CA GLU A 228 13.73 17.08 -2.45
C GLU A 228 12.19 17.05 -2.35
N SER A 229 11.57 18.21 -2.42
CA SER A 229 10.12 18.28 -2.38
C SER A 229 9.53 18.09 -3.78
N VAL A 230 8.54 17.22 -3.86
CA VAL A 230 7.70 17.03 -5.06
C VAL A 230 6.36 17.74 -4.94
N LEU A 231 6.26 18.72 -4.04
CA LEU A 231 5.07 19.53 -3.86
C LEU A 231 4.64 20.18 -5.18
N GLY A 232 3.36 20.08 -5.51
CA GLY A 232 2.82 20.62 -6.74
C GLY A 232 3.06 19.79 -8.00
N TRP A 233 3.75 18.63 -7.88
CA TRP A 233 3.87 17.69 -8.99
C TRP A 233 2.57 16.95 -9.22
N LYS A 234 2.38 16.38 -10.42
CA LYS A 234 1.25 15.49 -10.69
C LYS A 234 1.44 14.16 -9.94
N GLU A 235 0.36 13.62 -9.41
CA GLU A 235 0.38 12.35 -8.71
C GLU A 235 -0.38 11.28 -9.50
N PHE A 236 0.28 10.14 -9.69
CA PHE A 236 -0.30 8.96 -10.31
C PHE A 236 -0.07 7.73 -9.44
N GLU A 237 -1.02 6.82 -9.51
CA GLU A 237 -0.91 5.53 -8.83
C GLU A 237 -1.13 4.40 -9.84
N LEU A 238 -0.47 3.29 -9.60
CA LEU A 238 -0.66 2.05 -10.33
C LEU A 238 -1.05 0.94 -9.35
N GLU A 239 -2.20 0.34 -9.58
CA GLU A 239 -2.60 -0.86 -8.90
C GLU A 239 -2.04 -2.07 -9.65
N VAL A 240 -1.19 -2.83 -8.99
CA VAL A 240 -0.40 -3.90 -9.59
C VAL A 240 -0.58 -5.20 -8.81
N MET A 241 -0.71 -6.31 -9.52
CA MET A 241 -0.73 -7.65 -8.92
C MET A 241 0.38 -8.51 -9.52
N ARG A 242 0.95 -9.37 -8.70
CA ARG A 242 1.91 -10.40 -9.13
C ARG A 242 1.55 -11.73 -8.49
N ASP A 243 1.81 -12.82 -9.21
CA ASP A 243 1.69 -14.19 -8.70
C ASP A 243 3.05 -14.89 -8.59
N HIS A 244 3.07 -16.07 -7.98
CA HIS A 244 4.29 -16.89 -7.85
C HIS A 244 4.93 -17.32 -9.19
N ALA A 245 4.15 -17.31 -10.27
CA ALA A 245 4.65 -17.62 -11.61
C ALA A 245 5.24 -16.40 -12.31
N ASP A 246 5.44 -15.29 -11.58
CA ASP A 246 5.90 -13.99 -12.08
C ASP A 246 4.96 -13.36 -13.11
N THR A 247 3.67 -13.72 -13.11
CA THR A 247 2.68 -13.04 -13.92
C THR A 247 2.35 -11.71 -13.25
N VAL A 248 2.71 -10.60 -13.90
CA VAL A 248 2.42 -9.26 -13.41
C VAL A 248 1.27 -8.65 -14.20
N VAL A 249 0.26 -8.16 -13.49
CA VAL A 249 -0.90 -7.48 -14.07
C VAL A 249 -0.99 -6.07 -13.53
N ILE A 250 -0.95 -5.09 -14.44
CA ILE A 250 -1.34 -3.71 -14.12
C ILE A 250 -2.85 -3.65 -14.18
N ILE A 251 -3.46 -3.43 -13.05
CA ILE A 251 -4.91 -3.46 -12.89
C ILE A 251 -5.53 -2.22 -13.50
N THR A 252 -5.06 -1.06 -13.05
CA THR A 252 -5.45 0.25 -13.55
C THR A 252 -4.40 1.28 -13.15
N SER A 253 -4.42 2.39 -13.87
CA SER A 253 -3.79 3.64 -13.43
C SER A 253 -4.83 4.51 -12.76
N ILE A 254 -4.40 5.28 -11.79
CA ILE A 254 -5.20 6.27 -11.06
C ILE A 254 -4.46 7.59 -11.15
N GLU A 255 -5.20 8.67 -11.32
CA GLU A 255 -4.68 10.03 -11.28
C GLU A 255 -5.35 10.78 -10.14
N ASN A 256 -4.57 11.43 -9.30
CA ASN A 256 -5.04 12.39 -8.33
C ASN A 256 -5.10 13.77 -9.01
N VAL A 257 -6.29 14.38 -9.03
CA VAL A 257 -6.52 15.68 -9.69
C VAL A 257 -5.81 16.78 -8.93
N ASP A 258 -5.78 16.67 -7.59
CA ASP A 258 -5.03 17.58 -6.75
C ASP A 258 -3.52 17.21 -6.81
N PRO A 259 -2.64 18.22 -6.80
CA PRO A 259 -1.21 18.00 -6.89
C PRO A 259 -0.65 17.37 -5.62
N MET A 260 0.56 16.80 -5.74
CA MET A 260 1.33 16.31 -4.59
C MET A 260 1.38 17.34 -3.46
N GLY A 261 1.11 16.87 -2.25
CA GLY A 261 0.96 17.68 -1.04
C GLY A 261 -0.47 17.69 -0.50
N VAL A 262 -1.46 17.44 -1.33
CA VAL A 262 -2.82 17.07 -0.87
C VAL A 262 -2.85 15.58 -0.65
N HIS A 263 -3.34 15.15 0.52
CA HIS A 263 -3.39 13.72 0.83
C HIS A 263 -4.36 13.01 -0.14
N THR A 264 -3.96 11.86 -0.67
CA THR A 264 -4.76 11.10 -1.67
C THR A 264 -6.19 10.81 -1.23
N GLY A 265 -6.43 10.70 0.10
CA GLY A 265 -7.76 10.51 0.66
C GLY A 265 -8.67 11.75 0.61
N ASP A 266 -8.08 12.91 0.39
CA ASP A 266 -8.76 14.20 0.33
C ASP A 266 -8.80 14.74 -1.11
N SER A 267 -8.12 14.05 -2.04
CA SER A 267 -8.05 14.39 -3.46
C SER A 267 -9.18 13.75 -4.26
N ILE A 268 -9.57 14.41 -5.36
CA ILE A 268 -10.41 13.80 -6.39
C ILE A 268 -9.55 12.82 -7.19
N THR A 269 -9.92 11.55 -7.18
CA THR A 269 -9.21 10.50 -7.89
C THR A 269 -9.99 10.00 -9.10
N VAL A 270 -9.30 9.79 -10.22
CA VAL A 270 -9.89 9.34 -11.49
C VAL A 270 -9.17 8.07 -11.95
N ALA A 271 -9.93 7.05 -12.36
CA ALA A 271 -9.41 5.83 -12.93
C ALA A 271 -10.14 5.48 -14.25
N PRO A 272 -9.42 5.20 -15.34
CA PRO A 272 -7.96 5.29 -15.49
C PRO A 272 -7.45 6.73 -15.52
N ALA A 273 -6.12 6.91 -15.35
CA ALA A 273 -5.46 8.22 -15.48
C ALA A 273 -5.78 8.85 -16.84
N GLN A 274 -6.02 10.17 -16.84
CA GLN A 274 -6.54 10.90 -18.02
C GLN A 274 -5.47 11.75 -18.72
N THR A 275 -4.43 12.19 -18.00
CA THR A 275 -3.45 13.16 -18.52
C THR A 275 -2.09 12.58 -18.86
N LEU A 276 -1.93 11.24 -18.75
CA LEU A 276 -0.72 10.55 -19.20
C LEU A 276 -0.74 10.34 -20.70
N SER A 277 0.39 10.63 -21.34
CA SER A 277 0.65 10.15 -22.70
C SER A 277 0.91 8.64 -22.70
N ASP A 278 0.74 7.99 -23.85
CA ASP A 278 1.02 6.55 -23.99
C ASP A 278 2.47 6.20 -23.60
N VAL A 279 3.42 7.07 -23.90
CA VAL A 279 4.84 6.88 -23.57
C VAL A 279 5.06 6.93 -22.05
N GLU A 280 4.50 7.93 -21.38
CA GLU A 280 4.60 8.06 -19.92
C GLU A 280 3.93 6.88 -19.22
N TYR A 281 2.74 6.52 -19.67
CA TYR A 281 2.02 5.37 -19.13
C TYR A 281 2.80 4.08 -19.29
N GLN A 282 3.42 3.83 -20.45
CA GLN A 282 4.22 2.64 -20.67
C GLN A 282 5.47 2.61 -19.78
N ARG A 283 6.15 3.75 -19.61
CA ARG A 283 7.30 3.88 -18.70
C ARG A 283 6.89 3.55 -17.25
N MET A 284 5.76 4.09 -16.79
CA MET A 284 5.25 3.80 -15.45
C MET A 284 4.90 2.32 -15.27
N ARG A 285 4.31 1.69 -16.30
CA ARG A 285 4.00 0.25 -16.26
C ARG A 285 5.26 -0.61 -16.16
N ASP A 286 6.30 -0.26 -16.91
CA ASP A 286 7.56 -1.00 -16.88
C ASP A 286 8.28 -0.79 -15.55
N ALA A 287 8.28 0.43 -15.00
CA ALA A 287 8.75 0.72 -13.66
C ALA A 287 7.99 -0.10 -12.60
N ALA A 288 6.66 -0.13 -12.67
CA ALA A 288 5.84 -0.87 -11.72
C ALA A 288 6.12 -2.38 -11.72
N LYS A 289 6.37 -2.96 -12.91
CA LYS A 289 6.77 -4.37 -13.03
C LYS A 289 8.16 -4.63 -12.41
N ALA A 290 9.09 -3.71 -12.58
CA ALA A 290 10.42 -3.81 -11.98
C ALA A 290 10.33 -3.69 -10.45
N ILE A 291 9.58 -2.71 -9.96
CA ILE A 291 9.38 -2.45 -8.51
C ILE A 291 8.80 -3.68 -7.81
N ILE A 292 7.69 -4.24 -8.32
CA ILE A 292 7.02 -5.36 -7.64
C ILE A 292 7.90 -6.61 -7.56
N ARG A 293 8.80 -6.80 -8.56
CA ARG A 293 9.79 -7.89 -8.57
C ARG A 293 10.90 -7.63 -7.57
N GLU A 294 11.49 -6.43 -7.57
CA GLU A 294 12.60 -6.07 -6.68
C GLU A 294 12.17 -6.10 -5.20
N ILE A 295 10.99 -5.62 -4.90
CA ILE A 295 10.44 -5.68 -3.53
C ILE A 295 10.15 -7.13 -3.12
N GLY A 296 9.83 -8.01 -4.07
CA GLY A 296 9.62 -9.44 -3.81
C GLY A 296 8.21 -9.77 -3.34
N VAL A 297 7.21 -8.96 -3.68
CA VAL A 297 5.81 -9.36 -3.46
C VAL A 297 5.43 -10.41 -4.49
N GLU A 298 5.12 -11.61 -4.01
CA GLU A 298 4.83 -12.78 -4.85
C GLU A 298 3.34 -13.08 -4.95
N THR A 299 2.55 -12.62 -4.00
CA THR A 299 1.11 -12.92 -3.95
C THR A 299 0.37 -11.74 -3.36
N GLY A 300 -0.07 -10.83 -4.18
CA GLY A 300 -0.82 -9.70 -3.63
C GLY A 300 -0.96 -8.52 -4.56
N GLU A 301 -1.76 -7.61 -4.11
CA GLU A 301 -1.99 -6.32 -4.70
C GLU A 301 -1.04 -5.30 -4.08
N ASN A 302 -0.54 -4.42 -4.91
CA ASN A 302 0.37 -3.36 -4.49
C ASN A 302 -0.07 -2.07 -5.15
N ASN A 303 0.01 -1.03 -4.37
CA ASN A 303 -0.14 0.32 -4.84
C ASN A 303 1.25 0.95 -4.99
N ILE A 304 1.52 1.51 -6.15
CA ILE A 304 2.78 2.22 -6.46
C ILE A 304 2.43 3.65 -6.79
N GLN A 305 2.97 4.58 -6.02
CA GLN A 305 2.78 6.03 -6.23
C GLN A 305 3.97 6.64 -6.95
N VAL A 306 3.67 7.42 -7.98
CA VAL A 306 4.64 8.10 -8.84
C VAL A 306 4.28 9.57 -8.93
N ALA A 307 5.23 10.44 -8.64
CA ALA A 307 5.09 11.86 -8.94
C ALA A 307 5.76 12.21 -10.27
N VAL A 308 5.14 13.10 -11.04
CA VAL A 308 5.67 13.58 -12.32
C VAL A 308 5.78 15.09 -12.29
N ASP A 309 6.98 15.59 -12.50
CA ASP A 309 7.22 17.04 -12.65
C ASP A 309 6.44 17.58 -13.85
N PRO A 310 5.49 18.50 -13.63
CA PRO A 310 4.68 19.03 -14.74
C PRO A 310 5.47 19.88 -15.75
N LYS A 311 6.70 20.29 -15.41
CA LYS A 311 7.53 21.12 -16.26
C LYS A 311 8.47 20.29 -17.14
N THR A 312 9.08 19.26 -16.57
CA THR A 312 10.11 18.46 -17.23
C THR A 312 9.63 17.07 -17.65
N GLY A 313 8.51 16.59 -17.11
CA GLY A 313 8.04 15.23 -17.29
C GLY A 313 8.88 14.17 -16.54
N ARG A 314 9.77 14.60 -15.63
CA ARG A 314 10.59 13.70 -14.80
C ARG A 314 9.70 12.90 -13.84
N PRO A 315 9.66 11.57 -13.91
CA PRO A 315 8.95 10.75 -12.96
C PRO A 315 9.87 10.40 -11.79
N VAL A 316 9.32 10.36 -10.56
CA VAL A 316 9.98 9.79 -9.38
C VAL A 316 9.01 8.86 -8.65
N VAL A 317 9.54 7.76 -8.13
CA VAL A 317 8.76 6.82 -7.32
C VAL A 317 8.71 7.35 -5.90
N ILE A 318 7.51 7.55 -5.37
CA ILE A 318 7.31 8.12 -4.03
C ILE A 318 7.29 7.03 -2.98
N GLU A 319 6.41 6.06 -3.18
CA GLU A 319 6.28 4.94 -2.26
C GLU A 319 5.65 3.72 -2.94
N LYS A 320 5.80 2.59 -2.30
CA LYS A 320 5.15 1.36 -2.67
C LYS A 320 4.54 0.74 -1.43
N ASN A 321 3.23 0.60 -1.42
CA ASN A 321 2.50 0.00 -0.32
C ASN A 321 2.28 -1.49 -0.57
N PRO A 322 2.88 -2.41 0.25
CA PRO A 322 2.68 -3.86 0.12
C PRO A 322 1.33 -4.29 0.72
N ARG A 323 0.30 -3.52 0.50
CA ARG A 323 -1.03 -3.65 1.04
C ARG A 323 -2.07 -3.08 0.09
N VAL A 324 -3.32 -3.34 0.38
CA VAL A 324 -4.43 -2.71 -0.35
C VAL A 324 -4.41 -1.19 -0.15
N SER A 325 -4.83 -0.46 -1.17
CA SER A 325 -4.91 1.00 -1.17
C SER A 325 -6.36 1.48 -1.23
N ARG A 326 -6.54 2.80 -1.03
CA ARG A 326 -7.83 3.47 -1.25
C ARG A 326 -8.29 3.36 -2.70
N GLY A 327 -7.36 3.42 -3.63
CA GLY A 327 -7.60 3.27 -5.06
C GLY A 327 -8.23 1.94 -5.45
N ARG A 328 -8.14 0.91 -4.59
CA ARG A 328 -8.69 -0.41 -4.86
C ARG A 328 -10.20 -0.42 -5.12
N ALA A 329 -10.99 0.27 -4.30
CA ALA A 329 -12.43 0.34 -4.48
C ALA A 329 -12.79 1.00 -5.82
N LEU A 330 -12.08 2.07 -6.17
CA LEU A 330 -12.20 2.75 -7.46
C LEU A 330 -11.76 1.85 -8.60
N ALA A 331 -10.61 1.19 -8.48
CA ALA A 331 -10.10 0.24 -9.46
C ALA A 331 -11.08 -0.91 -9.72
N CYS A 332 -11.68 -1.48 -8.68
CA CYS A 332 -12.70 -2.52 -8.81
C CYS A 332 -13.92 -2.02 -9.58
N LYS A 333 -14.39 -0.81 -9.31
CA LYS A 333 -15.52 -0.20 -10.03
C LYS A 333 -15.16 0.14 -11.46
N ALA A 334 -14.02 0.77 -11.71
CA ALA A 334 -13.59 1.18 -13.05
C ALA A 334 -13.39 -0.01 -14.00
N THR A 335 -12.93 -1.15 -13.48
CA THR A 335 -12.63 -2.34 -14.28
C THR A 335 -13.76 -3.36 -14.29
N GLY A 336 -14.84 -3.14 -13.54
CA GLY A 336 -15.97 -4.09 -13.40
C GLY A 336 -15.58 -5.42 -12.77
N SER A 337 -14.41 -5.51 -12.14
CA SER A 337 -13.84 -6.74 -11.59
C SER A 337 -13.76 -6.65 -10.06
N MET A 338 -14.56 -7.45 -9.37
CA MET A 338 -14.39 -7.68 -7.92
C MET A 338 -13.18 -8.60 -7.72
N ARG A 339 -12.00 -8.00 -7.47
CA ARG A 339 -10.69 -8.69 -7.55
C ARG A 339 -10.20 -9.30 -6.25
N SER A 340 -10.98 -9.20 -5.19
CA SER A 340 -10.73 -9.98 -3.97
C SER A 340 -10.48 -11.46 -4.26
N ASP A 341 -11.12 -12.00 -5.31
CA ASP A 341 -10.93 -13.37 -5.75
C ASP A 341 -9.51 -13.69 -6.24
N ARG A 342 -8.77 -12.68 -6.73
CA ARG A 342 -7.42 -12.88 -7.29
C ARG A 342 -6.31 -12.61 -6.30
N VAL A 343 -6.51 -11.69 -5.34
CA VAL A 343 -5.54 -11.44 -4.25
C VAL A 343 -5.42 -12.65 -3.34
N VAL A 344 -6.49 -13.40 -3.22
CA VAL A 344 -6.60 -14.53 -2.31
C VAL A 344 -6.42 -15.88 -3.01
N LYS A 345 -6.43 -15.89 -4.35
CA LYS A 345 -6.17 -17.09 -5.16
C LYS A 345 -4.87 -16.89 -5.96
N PRO A 346 -3.71 -16.82 -5.32
CA PRO A 346 -2.47 -16.78 -6.06
C PRO A 346 -2.30 -18.10 -6.82
N ARG A 347 -1.80 -18.03 -8.05
CA ARG A 347 -1.23 -19.20 -8.71
C ARG A 347 -0.10 -19.73 -7.85
N MET A 348 -0.25 -20.97 -7.52
CA MET A 348 0.83 -21.78 -6.96
C MET A 348 1.46 -22.58 -8.04
#